data_23243bf46706e640daf46b7711b0a875
#
_entry.id   23243bf46706e640daf46b7711b0a875
#
_cell.length_a   1.000
_cell.length_b   1.000
_cell.length_c   1.000
_cell.angle_alpha   90.00
_cell.angle_beta   90.00
_cell.angle_gamma   90.00
#
_symmetry.space_group_name_H-M   'P 1'
#
loop_
_entity.id
_entity.type
_entity.pdbx_description
1 polymer ?
#
loop_
_entity_poly.entity_id
_entity_poly.type
_entity_poly.pdbx_seq_one_letter_code
_entity_poly.pdbx_strand_id
1 'polypeptide(L)'
;MDIVPILENLQRMGLIRLGQRREEWYSAYCPFHNGGQEKRPSFGISLKDVYRGGQLRPAGFCHCFACSYANTLVGMIQDILKNHSITISADEWLKANVPGYVSEQEFESLIPQDMMKSVMSSMATRYLQEITQPVTQYVSEEELASYRFTTPYMYERKLTDEIIAKYDVGVDLNWVPSGRKKPVPCITFPVRDREGRTLFFCRRSIQGKLYNYPEHVVKPVYGIDMLPKDCKSVIVCESIINALTAEVYGYDAVALMGTGNSYQMQQLKELGTQEFVLCMDGDEAGHKATARLKRTLQSVALVWTIDMPDGKDLNDCDKETFDKLYSERN
;
A
#
# COMPACT_ATOMS: atom_id res chain seq x y z
N MET A 1 6.47 -6.60 -23.65
CA MET A 1 6.05 -7.96 -24.12
C MET A 1 4.55 -7.94 -24.41
N ASP A 2 4.11 -8.41 -25.57
CA ASP A 2 2.66 -8.54 -25.82
C ASP A 2 2.12 -9.76 -25.05
N ILE A 3 1.15 -9.52 -24.18
CA ILE A 3 0.59 -10.53 -23.28
C ILE A 3 -0.50 -11.35 -23.98
N VAL A 4 -1.19 -10.77 -24.97
CA VAL A 4 -2.32 -11.41 -25.62
C VAL A 4 -1.98 -12.75 -26.26
N PRO A 5 -0.89 -12.89 -27.04
CA PRO A 5 -0.50 -14.17 -27.62
C PRO A 5 -0.17 -15.24 -26.56
N ILE A 6 0.35 -14.82 -25.40
CA ILE A 6 0.65 -15.74 -24.28
C ILE A 6 -0.66 -16.32 -23.72
N LEU A 7 -1.65 -15.46 -23.45
CA LEU A 7 -2.94 -15.88 -22.93
C LEU A 7 -3.69 -16.78 -23.92
N GLU A 8 -3.65 -16.44 -25.21
CA GLU A 8 -4.26 -17.26 -26.27
C GLU A 8 -3.57 -18.62 -26.41
N ASN A 9 -2.26 -18.69 -26.18
CA ASN A 9 -1.52 -19.94 -26.16
C ASN A 9 -1.92 -20.82 -24.96
N LEU A 10 -2.00 -20.24 -23.77
CA LEU A 10 -2.51 -20.93 -22.59
C LEU A 10 -3.93 -21.47 -22.80
N GLN A 11 -4.81 -20.70 -23.44
CA GLN A 11 -6.16 -21.15 -23.79
C GLN A 11 -6.13 -22.31 -24.79
N ARG A 12 -5.30 -22.23 -25.83
CA ARG A 12 -5.17 -23.28 -26.84
C ARG A 12 -4.70 -24.61 -26.26
N MET A 13 -3.86 -24.52 -25.20
CA MET A 13 -3.39 -25.67 -24.43
C MET A 13 -4.42 -26.17 -23.40
N GLY A 14 -5.57 -25.51 -23.26
CA GLY A 14 -6.60 -25.87 -22.28
C GLY A 14 -6.22 -25.51 -20.81
N LEU A 15 -5.21 -24.66 -20.62
CA LEU A 15 -4.69 -24.29 -19.28
C LEU A 15 -5.46 -23.14 -18.65
N ILE A 16 -6.13 -22.30 -19.45
CA ILE A 16 -7.00 -21.22 -19.03
C ILE A 16 -8.18 -21.09 -19.98
N ARG A 17 -9.32 -20.63 -19.48
CA ARG A 17 -10.47 -20.27 -20.29
C ARG A 17 -10.63 -18.77 -20.29
N LEU A 18 -10.41 -18.12 -21.44
CA LEU A 18 -10.54 -16.68 -21.62
C LEU A 18 -12.00 -16.28 -21.86
N GLY A 19 -12.34 -15.07 -21.43
CA GLY A 19 -13.63 -14.45 -21.64
C GLY A 19 -13.55 -13.33 -22.68
N GLN A 20 -13.95 -12.12 -22.31
CA GLN A 20 -14.00 -10.97 -23.21
C GLN A 20 -12.73 -10.13 -23.08
N ARG A 21 -12.09 -9.81 -24.21
CA ARG A 21 -11.00 -8.84 -24.30
C ARG A 21 -11.56 -7.41 -24.32
N ARG A 22 -10.96 -6.55 -23.53
CA ARG A 22 -11.16 -5.09 -23.56
C ARG A 22 -9.82 -4.40 -23.81
N GLU A 23 -9.81 -3.09 -23.94
CA GLU A 23 -8.60 -2.34 -24.28
C GLU A 23 -7.45 -2.54 -23.27
N GLU A 24 -7.76 -2.52 -21.98
CA GLU A 24 -6.77 -2.62 -20.90
C GLU A 24 -6.78 -3.96 -20.16
N TRP A 25 -7.82 -4.76 -20.35
CA TRP A 25 -8.04 -5.99 -19.59
C TRP A 25 -8.53 -7.13 -20.44
N TYR A 26 -8.05 -8.33 -20.12
CA TYR A 26 -8.63 -9.59 -20.59
C TYR A 26 -9.35 -10.26 -19.42
N SER A 27 -10.65 -10.50 -19.55
CA SER A 27 -11.38 -11.30 -18.58
C SER A 27 -11.11 -12.79 -18.81
N ALA A 28 -11.10 -13.57 -17.73
CA ALA A 28 -10.94 -15.01 -17.80
C ALA A 28 -11.78 -15.68 -16.71
N TYR A 29 -11.98 -16.98 -16.85
CA TYR A 29 -12.52 -17.83 -15.80
C TYR A 29 -11.37 -18.23 -14.89
N CYS A 30 -11.52 -18.06 -13.58
CA CYS A 30 -10.42 -18.28 -12.66
C CYS A 30 -9.98 -19.75 -12.63
N PRO A 31 -8.71 -20.05 -12.92
CA PRO A 31 -8.22 -21.43 -12.89
C PRO A 31 -7.97 -21.95 -11.47
N PHE A 32 -8.07 -21.11 -10.45
CA PHE A 32 -7.65 -21.43 -9.09
C PHE A 32 -8.78 -21.74 -8.11
N HIS A 33 -10.03 -21.50 -8.49
CA HIS A 33 -11.18 -21.94 -7.71
C HIS A 33 -12.25 -22.58 -8.57
N ASN A 34 -13.08 -23.43 -7.98
CA ASN A 34 -14.12 -24.23 -8.66
C ASN A 34 -13.61 -25.00 -9.90
N GLY A 35 -12.31 -25.35 -9.95
CA GLY A 35 -11.71 -26.04 -11.09
C GLY A 35 -11.83 -25.31 -12.42
N GLY A 36 -11.93 -23.98 -12.41
CA GLY A 36 -12.12 -23.17 -13.61
C GLY A 36 -13.54 -23.23 -14.24
N GLN A 37 -14.51 -23.86 -13.56
CA GLN A 37 -15.86 -24.12 -14.06
C GLN A 37 -16.90 -23.07 -13.62
N GLU A 38 -16.49 -21.81 -13.53
CA GLU A 38 -17.40 -20.73 -13.22
C GLU A 38 -18.42 -20.48 -14.35
N LYS A 39 -19.61 -20.00 -13.96
CA LYS A 39 -20.63 -19.58 -14.94
C LYS A 39 -20.35 -18.21 -15.57
N ARG A 40 -19.61 -17.35 -14.88
CA ARG A 40 -19.24 -16.00 -15.32
C ARG A 40 -17.75 -15.76 -15.04
N PRO A 41 -17.03 -15.05 -15.93
CA PRO A 41 -15.61 -14.77 -15.70
C PRO A 41 -15.45 -13.83 -14.49
N SER A 42 -14.66 -14.26 -13.52
CA SER A 42 -14.32 -13.49 -12.30
C SER A 42 -12.86 -13.09 -12.25
N PHE A 43 -12.07 -13.45 -13.25
CA PHE A 43 -10.63 -13.24 -13.29
C PHE A 43 -10.29 -12.17 -14.31
N GLY A 44 -9.49 -11.20 -13.92
CA GLY A 44 -9.03 -10.11 -14.78
C GLY A 44 -7.51 -10.12 -14.94
N ILE A 45 -7.02 -9.96 -16.16
CA ILE A 45 -5.60 -9.88 -16.49
C ILE A 45 -5.34 -8.55 -17.17
N SER A 46 -4.42 -7.74 -16.65
CA SER A 46 -4.06 -6.44 -17.20
C SER A 46 -3.26 -6.61 -18.49
N LEU A 47 -3.65 -5.93 -19.55
CA LEU A 47 -2.92 -5.91 -20.82
C LEU A 47 -1.91 -4.76 -20.93
N LYS A 48 -2.04 -3.77 -20.08
CA LYS A 48 -1.18 -2.59 -19.99
C LYS A 48 -0.82 -2.32 -18.54
N ASP A 49 0.18 -1.51 -18.32
CA ASP A 49 0.45 -0.94 -17.01
C ASP A 49 -0.71 -0.02 -16.61
N VAL A 50 -1.33 -0.28 -15.47
CA VAL A 50 -2.50 0.46 -14.99
C VAL A 50 -2.26 0.90 -13.55
N TYR A 51 -2.48 2.17 -13.28
CA TYR A 51 -2.48 2.70 -11.92
C TYR A 51 -3.88 2.62 -11.31
N ARG A 52 -4.04 1.87 -10.23
CA ARG A 52 -5.31 1.82 -9.47
C ARG A 52 -5.02 1.90 -7.97
N GLY A 53 -5.69 2.83 -7.31
CA GLY A 53 -5.51 3.05 -5.87
C GLY A 53 -4.08 3.44 -5.48
N GLY A 54 -3.36 4.19 -6.33
CA GLY A 54 -1.98 4.60 -6.09
C GLY A 54 -0.93 3.48 -6.27
N GLN A 55 -1.33 2.29 -6.74
CA GLN A 55 -0.42 1.18 -7.02
C GLN A 55 -0.34 0.91 -8.52
N LEU A 56 0.88 0.80 -9.03
CA LEU A 56 1.13 0.29 -10.37
C LEU A 56 0.77 -1.20 -10.41
N ARG A 57 -0.15 -1.56 -11.29
CA ARG A 57 -0.42 -2.94 -11.70
C ARG A 57 0.20 -3.12 -13.06
N PRO A 58 1.33 -3.81 -13.16
CA PRO A 58 2.02 -3.97 -14.42
C PRO A 58 1.19 -4.78 -15.40
N ALA A 59 1.50 -4.65 -16.66
CA ALA A 59 0.97 -5.54 -17.69
C ALA A 59 1.21 -7.00 -17.29
N GLY A 60 0.18 -7.84 -17.36
CA GLY A 60 0.21 -9.21 -16.86
C GLY A 60 -0.18 -9.39 -15.39
N PHE A 61 -0.41 -8.30 -14.64
CA PHE A 61 -1.02 -8.44 -13.32
C PHE A 61 -2.41 -9.06 -13.45
N CYS A 62 -2.65 -10.11 -12.67
CA CYS A 62 -3.92 -10.82 -12.66
C CYS A 62 -4.56 -10.80 -11.27
N HIS A 63 -5.89 -10.76 -11.24
CA HIS A 63 -6.66 -10.76 -10.00
C HIS A 63 -8.01 -11.46 -10.21
N CYS A 64 -8.38 -12.30 -9.24
CA CYS A 64 -9.70 -12.90 -9.16
C CYS A 64 -10.58 -12.14 -8.18
N PHE A 65 -11.72 -11.66 -8.61
CA PHE A 65 -12.69 -10.95 -7.77
C PHE A 65 -13.53 -11.88 -6.88
N ALA A 66 -13.46 -13.19 -7.09
CA ALA A 66 -14.19 -14.17 -6.30
C ALA A 66 -13.36 -14.81 -5.19
N CYS A 67 -12.11 -15.20 -5.47
CA CYS A 67 -11.23 -15.85 -4.47
C CYS A 67 -10.05 -15.00 -4.03
N SER A 68 -9.98 -13.74 -4.48
CA SER A 68 -8.90 -12.79 -4.15
C SER A 68 -7.49 -13.23 -4.58
N TYR A 69 -7.37 -14.26 -5.42
CA TYR A 69 -6.07 -14.61 -6.00
C TYR A 69 -5.50 -13.43 -6.76
N ALA A 70 -4.23 -13.11 -6.54
CA ALA A 70 -3.52 -12.06 -7.26
C ALA A 70 -2.07 -12.46 -7.47
N ASN A 71 -1.56 -12.28 -8.69
CA ASN A 71 -0.17 -12.60 -9.03
C ASN A 71 0.28 -11.82 -10.29
N THR A 72 1.58 -11.90 -10.61
CA THR A 72 2.13 -11.49 -11.90
C THR A 72 1.83 -12.53 -12.98
N LEU A 73 2.06 -12.20 -14.26
CA LEU A 73 1.90 -13.14 -15.38
C LEU A 73 2.72 -14.43 -15.19
N VAL A 74 4.00 -14.28 -14.84
CA VAL A 74 4.91 -15.42 -14.62
C VAL A 74 4.45 -16.27 -13.45
N GLY A 75 4.10 -15.65 -12.32
CA GLY A 75 3.57 -16.35 -11.16
C GLY A 75 2.24 -17.05 -11.44
N MET A 76 1.34 -16.43 -12.20
CA MET A 76 0.10 -17.05 -12.63
C MET A 76 0.35 -18.30 -13.52
N ILE A 77 1.26 -18.20 -14.48
CA ILE A 77 1.64 -19.33 -15.34
C ILE A 77 2.20 -20.47 -14.48
N GLN A 78 3.10 -20.16 -13.53
CA GLN A 78 3.67 -21.15 -12.64
C GLN A 78 2.61 -21.89 -11.84
N ASP A 79 1.64 -21.16 -11.28
CA ASP A 79 0.56 -21.72 -10.49
C ASP A 79 -0.39 -22.56 -11.36
N ILE A 80 -0.67 -22.12 -12.59
CA ILE A 80 -1.47 -22.91 -13.57
C ILE A 80 -0.77 -24.21 -13.92
N LEU A 81 0.53 -24.17 -14.27
CA LEU A 81 1.31 -25.36 -14.59
C LEU A 81 1.31 -26.37 -13.44
N LYS A 82 1.50 -25.86 -12.21
CA LYS A 82 1.45 -26.67 -10.99
C LYS A 82 0.08 -27.34 -10.80
N ASN A 83 -1.01 -26.60 -11.00
CA ASN A 83 -2.37 -27.15 -10.88
C ASN A 83 -2.67 -28.25 -11.91
N HIS A 84 -2.02 -28.18 -13.06
CA HIS A 84 -2.13 -29.21 -14.12
C HIS A 84 -1.05 -30.30 -14.01
N SER A 85 -0.30 -30.37 -12.89
CA SER A 85 0.78 -31.34 -12.67
C SER A 85 1.88 -31.28 -13.71
N ILE A 86 2.10 -30.11 -14.33
CA ILE A 86 3.17 -29.86 -15.29
C ILE A 86 4.42 -29.42 -14.51
N THR A 87 5.51 -30.13 -14.66
CA THR A 87 6.72 -30.00 -13.82
C THR A 87 7.72 -28.96 -14.30
N ILE A 88 7.55 -28.41 -15.51
CA ILE A 88 8.43 -27.35 -16.02
C ILE A 88 8.14 -26.00 -15.32
N SER A 89 9.14 -25.16 -15.22
CA SER A 89 8.99 -23.80 -14.68
C SER A 89 8.23 -22.90 -15.67
N ALA A 90 7.66 -21.79 -15.13
CA ALA A 90 7.02 -20.79 -15.98
C ALA A 90 7.99 -20.17 -16.99
N ASP A 91 9.26 -19.97 -16.61
CA ASP A 91 10.29 -19.45 -17.49
C ASP A 91 10.60 -20.43 -18.64
N GLU A 92 10.74 -21.73 -18.35
CA GLU A 92 10.95 -22.76 -19.38
C GLU A 92 9.75 -22.83 -20.32
N TRP A 93 8.54 -22.75 -19.76
CA TRP A 93 7.33 -22.74 -20.57
C TRP A 93 7.27 -21.50 -21.49
N LEU A 94 7.59 -20.31 -20.96
CA LEU A 94 7.63 -19.06 -21.72
C LEU A 94 8.69 -19.09 -22.82
N LYS A 95 9.89 -19.61 -22.54
CA LYS A 95 10.94 -19.80 -23.55
C LYS A 95 10.51 -20.69 -24.71
N ALA A 96 9.80 -21.77 -24.39
CA ALA A 96 9.30 -22.70 -25.40
C ALA A 96 8.13 -22.16 -26.23
N ASN A 97 7.34 -21.23 -25.70
CA ASN A 97 6.07 -20.81 -26.28
C ASN A 97 6.01 -19.34 -26.71
N VAL A 98 7.03 -18.53 -26.35
CA VAL A 98 7.08 -17.09 -26.65
C VAL A 98 8.38 -16.76 -27.35
N PRO A 99 8.38 -16.51 -28.65
CA PRO A 99 9.60 -16.14 -29.38
C PRO A 99 10.25 -14.89 -28.78
N GLY A 100 11.56 -15.00 -28.49
CA GLY A 100 12.34 -13.89 -27.93
C GLY A 100 12.12 -13.62 -26.43
N TYR A 101 11.45 -14.51 -25.71
CA TYR A 101 11.37 -14.39 -24.25
C TYR A 101 12.74 -14.60 -23.61
N VAL A 102 13.11 -13.68 -22.73
CA VAL A 102 14.31 -13.74 -21.89
C VAL A 102 13.84 -13.70 -20.44
N SER A 103 14.28 -14.63 -19.61
CA SER A 103 13.94 -14.62 -18.19
C SER A 103 14.60 -13.44 -17.47
N GLU A 104 14.06 -13.04 -16.33
CA GLU A 104 14.61 -11.95 -15.52
C GLU A 104 16.06 -12.21 -15.13
N GLN A 105 16.42 -13.44 -14.77
CA GLN A 105 17.78 -13.84 -14.42
C GLN A 105 18.76 -13.77 -15.62
N GLU A 106 18.30 -14.15 -16.80
CA GLU A 106 19.12 -14.01 -18.02
C GLU A 106 19.28 -12.55 -18.42
N PHE A 107 18.21 -11.76 -18.32
CA PHE A 107 18.26 -10.33 -18.59
C PHE A 107 19.24 -9.62 -17.64
N GLU A 108 19.19 -9.94 -16.34
CA GLU A 108 20.14 -9.42 -15.35
C GLU A 108 21.58 -9.82 -15.65
N SER A 109 21.82 -11.02 -16.18
CA SER A 109 23.16 -11.50 -16.55
C SER A 109 23.73 -10.85 -17.82
N LEU A 110 22.86 -10.32 -18.69
CA LEU A 110 23.25 -9.66 -19.94
C LEU A 110 23.59 -8.16 -19.75
N ILE A 111 23.22 -7.57 -18.62
CA ILE A 111 23.49 -6.16 -18.33
C ILE A 111 24.74 -6.04 -17.45
N PRO A 112 25.77 -5.28 -17.87
CA PRO A 112 26.90 -4.96 -17.00
C PRO A 112 26.42 -4.33 -15.68
N GLN A 113 27.00 -4.74 -14.54
CA GLN A 113 26.58 -4.29 -13.22
C GLN A 113 26.58 -2.76 -13.06
N ASP A 114 27.51 -2.07 -13.73
CA ASP A 114 27.61 -0.61 -13.71
C ASP A 114 26.44 0.05 -14.46
N MET A 115 25.99 -0.58 -15.55
CA MET A 115 24.84 -0.12 -16.35
C MET A 115 23.54 -0.41 -15.62
N MET A 116 23.43 -1.52 -14.89
CA MET A 116 22.29 -1.85 -14.02
C MET A 116 22.13 -0.81 -12.90
N LYS A 117 23.24 -0.45 -12.22
CA LYS A 117 23.23 0.62 -11.19
C LYS A 117 22.82 1.98 -11.77
N SER A 118 23.30 2.31 -12.97
CA SER A 118 22.94 3.55 -13.66
C SER A 118 21.48 3.58 -14.10
N VAL A 119 20.96 2.48 -14.66
CA VAL A 119 19.56 2.35 -15.08
C VAL A 119 18.64 2.35 -13.86
N MET A 120 18.95 1.60 -12.81
CA MET A 120 18.17 1.60 -11.57
C MET A 120 18.20 2.98 -10.87
N SER A 121 19.35 3.66 -10.87
CA SER A 121 19.45 5.03 -10.37
C SER A 121 18.64 6.02 -11.22
N SER A 122 18.70 5.93 -12.54
CA SER A 122 17.92 6.79 -13.44
C SER A 122 16.44 6.46 -13.42
N MET A 123 16.04 5.19 -13.29
CA MET A 123 14.66 4.75 -13.09
C MET A 123 14.13 5.20 -11.73
N ALA A 124 14.92 5.06 -10.67
CA ALA A 124 14.57 5.58 -9.35
C ALA A 124 14.43 7.11 -9.37
N THR A 125 15.33 7.83 -10.04
CA THR A 125 15.27 9.28 -10.20
C THR A 125 14.06 9.70 -11.06
N ARG A 126 13.77 8.98 -12.14
CA ARG A 126 12.62 9.22 -13.00
C ARG A 126 11.30 8.87 -12.29
N TYR A 127 11.26 7.75 -11.57
CA TYR A 127 10.14 7.35 -10.74
C TYR A 127 9.91 8.36 -9.61
N LEU A 128 10.96 8.87 -8.99
CA LEU A 128 10.88 9.95 -8.00
C LEU A 128 10.42 11.27 -8.64
N GLN A 129 10.86 11.60 -9.84
CA GLN A 129 10.40 12.79 -10.57
C GLN A 129 8.95 12.69 -11.05
N GLU A 130 8.49 11.50 -11.46
CA GLU A 130 7.09 11.25 -11.81
C GLU A 130 6.17 11.23 -10.57
N ILE A 131 6.70 10.78 -9.42
CA ILE A 131 5.99 10.78 -8.13
C ILE A 131 6.02 12.18 -7.49
N THR A 132 7.10 12.92 -7.67
CA THR A 132 7.23 14.33 -7.25
C THR A 132 6.74 15.31 -8.32
N GLN A 133 5.65 15.00 -9.04
CA GLN A 133 4.92 16.11 -9.67
C GLN A 133 4.59 17.08 -8.54
N PRO A 134 5.06 18.33 -8.62
CA PRO A 134 4.81 19.27 -7.55
C PRO A 134 3.30 19.33 -7.35
N VAL A 135 2.87 19.16 -6.11
CA VAL A 135 1.49 19.46 -5.74
C VAL A 135 1.26 20.86 -6.22
N THR A 136 0.48 21.00 -7.28
CA THR A 136 0.28 22.28 -7.94
C THR A 136 -0.54 23.24 -7.10
N GLN A 137 -1.14 22.71 -6.02
CA GLN A 137 -1.93 23.50 -5.09
C GLN A 137 -1.96 22.81 -3.71
N TYR A 138 -1.44 23.50 -2.70
CA TYR A 138 -1.60 23.11 -1.29
C TYR A 138 -2.99 23.51 -0.79
N VAL A 139 -3.49 22.78 0.22
CA VAL A 139 -4.71 23.15 0.91
C VAL A 139 -4.50 24.49 1.63
N SER A 140 -5.42 25.43 1.44
CA SER A 140 -5.31 26.76 2.05
C SER A 140 -5.68 26.74 3.53
N GLU A 141 -5.24 27.76 4.29
CA GLU A 141 -5.60 27.89 5.70
C GLU A 141 -7.10 28.10 5.89
N GLU A 142 -7.78 28.77 4.96
CA GLU A 142 -9.22 28.95 4.98
C GLU A 142 -9.96 27.61 4.85
N GLU A 143 -9.46 26.74 3.99
CA GLU A 143 -10.02 25.39 3.82
C GLU A 143 -9.77 24.54 5.08
N LEU A 144 -8.56 24.57 5.63
CA LEU A 144 -8.23 23.89 6.90
C LEU A 144 -9.16 24.36 8.04
N ALA A 145 -9.29 25.69 8.19
CA ALA A 145 -10.12 26.30 9.23
C ALA A 145 -11.60 25.89 9.11
N SER A 146 -12.10 25.64 7.90
CA SER A 146 -13.46 25.21 7.66
C SER A 146 -13.81 23.85 8.24
N TYR A 147 -12.82 23.02 8.55
CA TYR A 147 -12.99 21.69 9.12
C TYR A 147 -12.66 21.61 10.62
N ARG A 148 -12.19 22.68 11.29
CA ARG A 148 -11.78 22.70 12.70
C ARG A 148 -12.97 22.60 13.66
N PHE A 149 -13.67 21.48 13.57
CA PHE A 149 -14.73 21.09 14.49
C PHE A 149 -14.38 19.76 15.13
N THR A 150 -14.95 19.50 16.32
CA THR A 150 -14.79 18.23 17.02
C THR A 150 -16.08 17.42 16.97
N THR A 151 -15.94 16.11 17.14
CA THR A 151 -17.07 15.17 17.24
C THR A 151 -16.80 14.16 18.35
N PRO A 152 -17.81 13.64 19.06
CA PRO A 152 -17.65 12.61 20.07
C PRO A 152 -16.83 11.40 19.57
N TYR A 153 -16.95 11.06 18.31
CA TYR A 153 -16.20 9.97 17.69
C TYR A 153 -14.67 10.13 17.79
N MET A 154 -14.14 11.36 17.79
CA MET A 154 -12.70 11.59 17.99
C MET A 154 -12.25 11.11 19.37
N TYR A 155 -13.02 11.40 20.40
CA TYR A 155 -12.75 11.00 21.79
C TYR A 155 -12.98 9.51 22.01
N GLU A 156 -14.00 8.93 21.38
CA GLU A 156 -14.18 7.47 21.34
C GLU A 156 -12.96 6.75 20.74
N ARG A 157 -12.29 7.43 19.80
CA ARG A 157 -11.01 6.98 19.21
C ARG A 157 -9.79 7.45 19.98
N LYS A 158 -9.94 7.86 21.25
CA LYS A 158 -8.92 8.25 22.21
C LYS A 158 -8.11 9.50 21.83
N LEU A 159 -8.57 10.29 20.86
CA LEU A 159 -7.90 11.55 20.55
C LEU A 159 -8.20 12.58 21.66
N THR A 160 -7.17 13.32 22.08
CA THR A 160 -7.29 14.43 23.03
C THR A 160 -7.36 15.77 22.29
N ASP A 161 -7.83 16.82 22.96
CA ASP A 161 -7.86 18.16 22.38
C ASP A 161 -6.48 18.63 21.93
N GLU A 162 -5.42 18.26 22.66
CA GLU A 162 -4.05 18.57 22.32
C GLU A 162 -3.62 17.92 21.00
N ILE A 163 -3.93 16.64 20.81
CA ILE A 163 -3.61 15.90 19.57
C ILE A 163 -4.47 16.39 18.42
N ILE A 164 -5.75 16.66 18.65
CA ILE A 164 -6.66 17.21 17.64
C ILE A 164 -6.12 18.56 17.15
N ALA A 165 -5.68 19.44 18.05
CA ALA A 165 -5.12 20.73 17.70
C ALA A 165 -3.72 20.61 17.05
N LYS A 166 -2.83 19.75 17.58
CA LYS A 166 -1.49 19.51 17.05
C LYS A 166 -1.52 19.05 15.59
N TYR A 167 -2.41 18.13 15.27
CA TYR A 167 -2.52 17.51 13.94
C TYR A 167 -3.59 18.16 13.05
N ASP A 168 -4.28 19.18 13.56
CA ASP A 168 -5.36 19.91 12.87
C ASP A 168 -6.48 18.95 12.39
N VAL A 169 -6.81 17.98 13.25
CA VAL A 169 -7.86 17.00 12.96
C VAL A 169 -9.21 17.68 13.00
N GLY A 170 -10.01 17.51 11.96
CA GLY A 170 -11.27 18.20 11.81
C GLY A 170 -12.45 17.30 11.42
N VAL A 171 -13.56 17.91 11.05
CA VAL A 171 -14.81 17.24 10.65
C VAL A 171 -15.31 17.79 9.32
N ASP A 172 -15.61 16.91 8.39
CA ASP A 172 -16.32 17.23 7.14
C ASP A 172 -17.68 16.51 7.14
N LEU A 173 -18.75 17.29 7.28
CA LEU A 173 -20.13 16.78 7.28
C LEU A 173 -20.71 16.67 5.87
N ASN A 174 -20.08 17.29 4.89
CA ASN A 174 -20.62 17.48 3.55
C ASN A 174 -19.88 16.66 2.47
N TRP A 175 -18.89 15.87 2.86
CA TRP A 175 -18.15 15.06 1.90
C TRP A 175 -19.03 14.01 1.23
N VAL A 176 -19.07 14.04 -0.10
CA VAL A 176 -19.80 13.07 -0.93
C VAL A 176 -18.78 12.16 -1.61
N PRO A 177 -18.63 10.89 -1.18
CA PRO A 177 -17.73 9.94 -1.82
C PRO A 177 -18.11 9.69 -3.29
N SER A 178 -17.12 9.40 -4.13
CA SER A 178 -17.34 8.99 -5.51
C SER A 178 -18.33 7.82 -5.60
N GLY A 179 -19.33 7.95 -6.48
CA GLY A 179 -20.41 6.98 -6.65
C GLY A 179 -21.54 7.02 -5.61
N ARG A 180 -21.47 7.91 -4.61
CA ARG A 180 -22.58 8.15 -3.66
C ARG A 180 -23.32 9.45 -3.99
N LYS A 181 -24.61 9.49 -3.60
CA LYS A 181 -25.46 10.69 -3.81
C LYS A 181 -25.68 11.48 -2.51
N LYS A 182 -25.29 10.94 -1.37
CA LYS A 182 -25.52 11.57 -0.06
C LYS A 182 -24.19 11.81 0.64
N PRO A 183 -24.08 12.89 1.40
CA PRO A 183 -22.90 13.15 2.24
C PRO A 183 -22.65 12.01 3.23
N VAL A 184 -21.40 11.79 3.54
CA VAL A 184 -20.94 10.87 4.57
C VAL A 184 -20.11 11.67 5.56
N PRO A 185 -20.63 11.91 6.77
CA PRO A 185 -19.89 12.59 7.81
C PRO A 185 -18.58 11.86 8.11
N CYS A 186 -17.48 12.60 8.16
CA CYS A 186 -16.16 12.03 8.39
C CYS A 186 -15.29 12.95 9.24
N ILE A 187 -14.30 12.37 9.91
CA ILE A 187 -13.17 13.12 10.42
C ILE A 187 -12.15 13.30 9.30
N THR A 188 -11.47 14.44 9.31
CA THR A 188 -10.44 14.82 8.34
C THR A 188 -9.08 14.83 9.01
N PHE A 189 -8.09 14.28 8.32
CA PHE A 189 -6.69 14.32 8.72
C PHE A 189 -5.91 15.04 7.63
N PRO A 190 -5.39 16.25 7.88
CA PRO A 190 -4.49 16.93 6.95
C PRO A 190 -3.23 16.10 6.76
N VAL A 191 -2.95 15.73 5.53
CA VAL A 191 -1.71 15.01 5.16
C VAL A 191 -0.71 16.02 4.66
N ARG A 192 0.44 16.13 5.34
CA ARG A 192 1.44 17.18 5.12
C ARG A 192 2.72 16.64 4.52
N ASP A 193 3.45 17.51 3.83
CA ASP A 193 4.85 17.26 3.47
C ASP A 193 5.79 17.51 4.67
N ARG A 194 7.08 17.31 4.48
CA ARG A 194 8.10 17.53 5.55
C ARG A 194 8.20 18.98 5.98
N GLU A 195 7.78 19.93 5.16
CA GLU A 195 7.75 21.36 5.44
C GLU A 195 6.46 21.79 6.15
N GLY A 196 5.57 20.86 6.47
CA GLY A 196 4.31 21.10 7.18
C GLY A 196 3.19 21.67 6.30
N ARG A 197 3.37 21.71 4.97
CA ARG A 197 2.34 22.20 4.05
C ARG A 197 1.33 21.10 3.76
N THR A 198 0.04 21.39 3.88
CA THR A 198 -1.00 20.40 3.67
C THR A 198 -1.18 20.09 2.19
N LEU A 199 -0.98 18.83 1.83
CA LEU A 199 -1.10 18.32 0.47
C LEU A 199 -2.56 17.95 0.13
N PHE A 200 -3.23 17.27 1.05
CA PHE A 200 -4.61 16.81 0.91
C PHE A 200 -5.17 16.34 2.25
N PHE A 201 -6.45 16.01 2.27
CA PHE A 201 -7.09 15.38 3.44
C PHE A 201 -7.26 13.87 3.24
N CYS A 202 -6.86 13.09 4.24
CA CYS A 202 -7.42 11.77 4.45
C CYS A 202 -8.76 11.91 5.19
N ARG A 203 -9.80 11.24 4.73
CA ARG A 203 -11.12 11.25 5.34
C ARG A 203 -11.49 9.88 5.87
N ARG A 204 -11.98 9.82 7.10
CA ARG A 204 -12.51 8.59 7.70
C ARG A 204 -13.94 8.80 8.11
N SER A 205 -14.87 7.97 7.59
CA SER A 205 -16.27 8.01 7.99
C SER A 205 -16.45 7.75 9.49
N ILE A 206 -17.32 8.53 10.13
CA ILE A 206 -17.75 8.26 11.51
C ILE A 206 -18.86 7.21 11.59
N GLN A 207 -19.39 6.77 10.43
CA GLN A 207 -20.48 5.81 10.31
C GLN A 207 -20.01 4.53 9.60
N GLY A 208 -18.89 3.95 10.03
CA GLY A 208 -18.37 2.70 9.47
C GLY A 208 -16.91 2.76 9.03
N LYS A 209 -16.43 1.68 8.42
CA LYS A 209 -15.03 1.52 8.02
C LYS A 209 -14.74 2.06 6.60
N LEU A 210 -15.09 3.32 6.33
CA LEU A 210 -14.77 3.95 5.04
C LEU A 210 -13.64 4.95 5.22
N TYR A 211 -12.53 4.69 4.52
CA TYR A 211 -11.43 5.63 4.35
C TYR A 211 -11.42 6.16 2.92
N ASN A 212 -11.05 7.42 2.77
CA ASN A 212 -10.85 8.03 1.46
C ASN A 212 -9.54 8.81 1.42
N TYR A 213 -8.85 8.63 0.33
CA TYR A 213 -7.72 9.43 -0.12
C TYR A 213 -8.05 9.95 -1.51
N PRO A 214 -7.62 11.16 -1.89
CA PRO A 214 -7.77 11.62 -3.27
C PRO A 214 -7.13 10.62 -4.25
N GLU A 215 -7.70 10.51 -5.43
CA GLU A 215 -7.13 9.67 -6.49
C GLU A 215 -5.80 10.28 -6.98
N HIS A 216 -4.88 9.43 -7.42
CA HIS A 216 -3.59 9.81 -7.99
C HIS A 216 -2.65 10.60 -7.08
N VAL A 217 -2.84 10.56 -5.75
CA VAL A 217 -1.90 11.18 -4.82
C VAL A 217 -0.85 10.18 -4.34
N VAL A 218 0.38 10.64 -4.22
CA VAL A 218 1.44 9.90 -3.54
C VAL A 218 1.32 10.19 -2.05
N LYS A 219 1.06 9.14 -1.26
CA LYS A 219 0.95 9.27 0.19
C LYS A 219 2.35 9.40 0.81
N PRO A 220 2.66 10.53 1.49
CA PRO A 220 3.86 10.62 2.33
C PRO A 220 3.68 9.82 3.63
N VAL A 221 4.70 9.77 4.45
CA VAL A 221 4.57 9.31 5.84
C VAL A 221 3.79 10.37 6.62
N TYR A 222 2.64 10.00 7.18
CA TYR A 222 1.81 10.91 7.98
C TYR A 222 2.48 11.21 9.33
N GLY A 223 2.50 12.48 9.71
CA GLY A 223 3.07 12.93 10.98
C GLY A 223 4.60 13.09 10.98
N ILE A 224 5.27 12.87 9.85
CA ILE A 224 6.73 13.01 9.74
C ILE A 224 7.20 14.45 9.98
N ASP A 225 6.37 15.44 9.65
CA ASP A 225 6.59 16.85 9.89
C ASP A 225 6.47 17.26 11.37
N MET A 226 5.81 16.40 12.17
CA MET A 226 5.56 16.63 13.60
C MET A 226 6.61 16.00 14.52
N LEU A 227 7.48 15.16 13.97
CA LEU A 227 8.52 14.50 14.74
C LEU A 227 9.57 15.52 15.25
N PRO A 228 10.08 15.36 16.48
CA PRO A 228 11.23 16.12 16.96
C PRO A 228 12.44 15.94 16.01
N LYS A 229 13.25 16.98 15.83
CA LYS A 229 14.44 16.94 14.96
C LYS A 229 15.48 15.90 15.40
N ASP A 230 15.53 15.61 16.69
CA ASP A 230 16.44 14.64 17.32
C ASP A 230 15.72 13.37 17.78
N CYS A 231 14.59 13.06 17.15
CA CYS A 231 13.80 11.87 17.45
C CYS A 231 14.64 10.60 17.31
N LYS A 232 14.82 9.87 18.42
CA LYS A 232 15.68 8.68 18.46
C LYS A 232 14.94 7.39 18.16
N SER A 233 13.66 7.33 18.51
CA SER A 233 12.83 6.14 18.35
C SER A 233 11.48 6.54 17.81
N VAL A 234 11.02 5.88 16.73
CA VAL A 234 9.77 6.21 16.05
C VAL A 234 8.91 4.96 15.91
N ILE A 235 7.68 5.03 16.39
CA ILE A 235 6.68 3.99 16.13
C ILE A 235 6.10 4.19 14.71
N VAL A 236 6.10 3.12 13.91
CA VAL A 236 5.54 3.12 12.57
C VAL A 236 4.24 2.31 12.57
N CYS A 237 3.11 2.98 12.34
CA CYS A 237 1.78 2.40 12.35
C CYS A 237 1.20 2.27 10.93
N GLU A 238 0.20 1.39 10.78
CA GLU A 238 -0.55 1.26 9.54
C GLU A 238 -1.53 2.43 9.35
N SER A 239 -2.32 2.75 10.38
CA SER A 239 -3.37 3.77 10.33
C SER A 239 -2.99 5.06 11.05
N ILE A 240 -3.56 6.19 10.58
CA ILE A 240 -3.38 7.50 11.23
C ILE A 240 -3.84 7.45 12.69
N ILE A 241 -4.98 6.84 12.97
CA ILE A 241 -5.53 6.79 14.34
C ILE A 241 -4.58 6.03 15.27
N ASN A 242 -3.95 4.95 14.81
CA ASN A 242 -2.97 4.22 15.62
C ASN A 242 -1.75 5.09 15.95
N ALA A 243 -1.22 5.83 14.98
CA ALA A 243 -0.12 6.75 15.24
C ALA A 243 -0.51 7.87 16.21
N LEU A 244 -1.68 8.48 16.04
CA LEU A 244 -2.17 9.51 16.96
C LEU A 244 -2.44 8.96 18.37
N THR A 245 -2.88 7.69 18.48
CA THR A 245 -3.05 7.02 19.78
C THR A 245 -1.69 6.79 20.46
N ALA A 246 -0.67 6.38 19.71
CA ALA A 246 0.68 6.26 20.23
C ALA A 246 1.21 7.62 20.75
N GLU A 247 0.93 8.71 20.04
CA GLU A 247 1.25 10.08 20.48
C GLU A 247 0.52 10.45 21.79
N VAL A 248 -0.78 10.10 21.91
CA VAL A 248 -1.52 10.28 23.18
C VAL A 248 -0.87 9.51 24.33
N TYR A 249 -0.27 8.35 24.04
CA TYR A 249 0.46 7.55 25.04
C TYR A 249 1.86 8.07 25.33
N GLY A 250 2.33 9.08 24.63
CA GLY A 250 3.61 9.74 24.85
C GLY A 250 4.77 9.19 24.00
N TYR A 251 4.46 8.54 22.89
CA TYR A 251 5.46 8.01 21.96
C TYR A 251 5.48 8.83 20.66
N ASP A 252 6.65 9.08 20.11
CA ASP A 252 6.78 9.64 18.78
C ASP A 252 6.33 8.60 17.74
N ALA A 253 5.36 8.95 16.89
CA ALA A 253 4.75 7.99 15.98
C ALA A 253 4.42 8.59 14.61
N VAL A 254 4.41 7.73 13.59
CA VAL A 254 4.05 8.06 12.22
C VAL A 254 3.14 6.98 11.62
N ALA A 255 2.39 7.32 10.56
CA ALA A 255 1.54 6.35 9.89
C ALA A 255 1.85 6.23 8.39
N LEU A 256 1.72 5.00 7.87
CA LEU A 256 1.90 4.68 6.45
C LEU A 256 0.59 4.82 5.65
N MET A 257 -0.55 4.96 6.33
CA MET A 257 -1.86 5.03 5.69
C MET A 257 -2.11 3.80 4.79
N GLY A 258 -1.83 2.61 5.31
CA GLY A 258 -1.81 1.30 4.68
C GLY A 258 -0.48 0.59 4.90
N THR A 259 -0.15 -0.37 4.06
CA THR A 259 1.08 -1.18 4.23
C THR A 259 2.38 -0.48 3.83
N GLY A 260 2.30 0.74 3.31
CA GLY A 260 3.46 1.55 2.92
C GLY A 260 3.88 1.40 1.44
N ASN A 261 4.42 2.48 0.88
CA ASN A 261 4.92 2.56 -0.50
C ASN A 261 6.43 2.89 -0.53
N SER A 262 7.04 2.88 -1.72
CA SER A 262 8.47 3.14 -1.90
C SER A 262 8.91 4.54 -1.48
N TYR A 263 8.08 5.55 -1.71
CA TYR A 263 8.34 6.93 -1.29
C TYR A 263 8.37 7.06 0.23
N GLN A 264 7.41 6.46 0.92
CA GLN A 264 7.40 6.41 2.38
C GLN A 264 8.62 5.68 2.95
N MET A 265 9.05 4.58 2.30
CA MET A 265 10.27 3.88 2.70
C MET A 265 11.51 4.76 2.57
N GLN A 266 11.58 5.57 1.53
CA GLN A 266 12.66 6.53 1.38
C GLN A 266 12.60 7.61 2.47
N GLN A 267 11.43 8.19 2.73
CA GLN A 267 11.25 9.18 3.79
C GLN A 267 11.68 8.64 5.17
N LEU A 268 11.32 7.39 5.50
CA LEU A 268 11.76 6.76 6.75
C LEU A 268 13.28 6.56 6.79
N LYS A 269 13.89 6.08 5.71
CA LYS A 269 15.35 5.91 5.65
C LYS A 269 16.14 7.22 5.82
N GLU A 270 15.58 8.32 5.35
CA GLU A 270 16.17 9.66 5.44
C GLU A 270 15.91 10.35 6.78
N LEU A 271 15.13 9.74 7.67
CA LEU A 271 14.76 10.35 8.95
C LEU A 271 15.95 10.49 9.91
N GLY A 272 16.92 9.57 9.82
CA GLY A 272 18.12 9.58 10.66
C GLY A 272 17.88 9.14 12.11
N THR A 273 16.72 8.54 12.40
CA THR A 273 16.40 7.98 13.72
C THR A 273 17.30 6.78 14.05
N GLN A 274 17.48 6.49 15.35
CA GLN A 274 18.25 5.33 15.80
C GLN A 274 17.43 4.05 15.78
N GLU A 275 16.13 4.14 16.03
CA GLU A 275 15.23 3.00 16.15
C GLU A 275 13.90 3.22 15.44
N PHE A 276 13.43 2.19 14.76
CA PHE A 276 12.05 2.04 14.34
C PHE A 276 11.36 0.95 15.14
N VAL A 277 10.16 1.22 15.60
CA VAL A 277 9.30 0.25 16.27
C VAL A 277 8.08 0.02 15.39
N LEU A 278 8.03 -1.12 14.71
CA LEU A 278 6.93 -1.44 13.80
C LEU A 278 5.74 -1.93 14.61
N CYS A 279 4.62 -1.22 14.53
CA CYS A 279 3.35 -1.55 15.18
C CYS A 279 2.24 -1.57 14.12
N MET A 280 2.22 -2.64 13.33
CA MET A 280 1.21 -2.88 12.31
C MET A 280 0.00 -3.60 12.92
N ASP A 281 -1.13 -3.61 12.21
CA ASP A 281 -2.34 -4.29 12.68
C ASP A 281 -2.12 -5.81 12.80
N GLY A 282 -2.78 -6.45 13.77
CA GLY A 282 -2.63 -7.88 14.09
C GLY A 282 -3.41 -8.78 13.11
N ASP A 283 -3.20 -8.57 11.80
CA ASP A 283 -3.78 -9.38 10.74
C ASP A 283 -2.71 -9.87 9.75
N GLU A 284 -3.10 -10.70 8.80
CA GLU A 284 -2.17 -11.27 7.81
C GLU A 284 -1.47 -10.19 6.97
N ALA A 285 -2.17 -9.11 6.65
CA ALA A 285 -1.61 -8.00 5.86
C ALA A 285 -0.57 -7.22 6.67
N GLY A 286 -0.87 -6.94 7.96
CA GLY A 286 0.04 -6.31 8.90
C GLY A 286 1.30 -7.13 9.16
N HIS A 287 1.18 -8.45 9.36
CA HIS A 287 2.35 -9.34 9.51
C HIS A 287 3.26 -9.34 8.28
N LYS A 288 2.69 -9.40 7.06
CA LYS A 288 3.45 -9.29 5.81
C LYS A 288 4.13 -7.94 5.67
N ALA A 289 3.42 -6.87 6.03
CA ALA A 289 3.97 -5.51 6.02
C ALA A 289 5.13 -5.37 7.00
N THR A 290 4.99 -5.86 8.24
CA THR A 290 6.04 -5.88 9.27
C THR A 290 7.32 -6.55 8.76
N ALA A 291 7.22 -7.76 8.20
CA ALA A 291 8.38 -8.49 7.68
C ALA A 291 9.08 -7.72 6.55
N ARG A 292 8.33 -7.08 5.64
CA ARG A 292 8.87 -6.26 4.56
C ARG A 292 9.54 -4.99 5.08
N LEU A 293 8.89 -4.27 5.99
CA LEU A 293 9.40 -3.04 6.59
C LEU A 293 10.68 -3.30 7.38
N LYS A 294 10.69 -4.35 8.22
CA LYS A 294 11.88 -4.76 8.98
C LYS A 294 13.08 -4.97 8.06
N ARG A 295 12.91 -5.75 6.99
CA ARG A 295 13.97 -6.00 6.00
C ARG A 295 14.47 -4.72 5.33
N THR A 296 13.57 -3.77 5.08
CA THR A 296 13.89 -2.52 4.37
C THR A 296 14.61 -1.52 5.27
N LEU A 297 14.21 -1.41 6.55
CA LEU A 297 14.69 -0.38 7.47
C LEU A 297 15.90 -0.83 8.31
N GLN A 298 16.11 -2.14 8.49
CA GLN A 298 17.26 -2.67 9.26
C GLN A 298 18.63 -2.29 8.66
N SER A 299 18.68 -1.79 7.42
CA SER A 299 19.92 -1.30 6.79
C SER A 299 20.32 0.10 7.27
N VAL A 300 19.44 0.84 7.95
CA VAL A 300 19.67 2.23 8.36
C VAL A 300 19.46 2.49 9.85
N ALA A 301 18.73 1.62 10.57
CA ALA A 301 18.45 1.77 12.01
C ALA A 301 18.18 0.42 12.67
N LEU A 302 18.12 0.38 14.00
CA LEU A 302 17.57 -0.76 14.73
C LEU A 302 16.07 -0.85 14.45
N VAL A 303 15.56 -2.07 14.26
CA VAL A 303 14.13 -2.28 13.96
C VAL A 303 13.55 -3.31 14.90
N TRP A 304 12.66 -2.85 15.74
CA TRP A 304 11.86 -3.65 16.66
C TRP A 304 10.46 -3.90 16.09
N THR A 305 9.81 -4.93 16.54
CA THR A 305 8.42 -5.24 16.17
C THR A 305 7.57 -5.41 17.44
N ILE A 306 6.36 -4.86 17.40
CA ILE A 306 5.32 -5.13 18.39
C ILE A 306 4.34 -6.12 17.77
N ASP A 307 4.20 -7.28 18.38
CA ASP A 307 3.24 -8.29 17.96
C ASP A 307 1.87 -7.94 18.54
N MET A 308 1.04 -7.30 17.73
CA MET A 308 -0.33 -6.98 18.11
C MET A 308 -1.17 -8.28 18.17
N PRO A 309 -2.07 -8.41 19.17
CA PRO A 309 -2.98 -9.55 19.24
C PRO A 309 -3.83 -9.69 17.98
N ASP A 310 -4.19 -10.93 17.63
CA ASP A 310 -4.95 -11.26 16.43
C ASP A 310 -6.21 -10.38 16.27
N GLY A 311 -6.35 -9.73 15.14
CA GLY A 311 -7.47 -8.87 14.80
C GLY A 311 -7.57 -7.57 15.60
N LYS A 312 -6.54 -7.21 16.37
CA LYS A 312 -6.44 -5.97 17.14
C LYS A 312 -5.50 -4.97 16.48
N ASP A 313 -5.74 -3.70 16.78
CA ASP A 313 -4.84 -2.60 16.44
C ASP A 313 -4.42 -1.83 17.71
N LEU A 314 -3.48 -0.90 17.58
CA LEU A 314 -2.98 -0.10 18.71
C LEU A 314 -4.11 0.68 19.40
N ASN A 315 -5.06 1.21 18.65
CA ASN A 315 -6.18 1.96 19.22
C ASN A 315 -7.14 1.08 20.04
N ASP A 316 -7.14 -0.24 19.86
CA ASP A 316 -7.89 -1.18 20.69
C ASP A 316 -7.28 -1.39 22.08
N CYS A 317 -5.98 -1.10 22.25
CA CYS A 317 -5.27 -1.25 23.53
C CYS A 317 -5.40 0.02 24.39
N ASP A 318 -5.53 -0.13 25.70
CA ASP A 318 -5.27 0.97 26.63
C ASP A 318 -3.75 1.22 26.78
N LYS A 319 -3.39 2.32 27.45
CA LYS A 319 -1.99 2.71 27.59
C LYS A 319 -1.16 1.64 28.33
N GLU A 320 -1.69 1.06 29.41
CA GLU A 320 -0.97 0.07 30.22
C GLU A 320 -0.67 -1.18 29.40
N THR A 321 -1.65 -1.68 28.66
CA THR A 321 -1.49 -2.81 27.74
C THR A 321 -0.45 -2.49 26.66
N PHE A 322 -0.52 -1.29 26.09
CA PHE A 322 0.42 -0.90 25.04
C PHE A 322 1.85 -0.73 25.59
N ASP A 323 2.04 -0.11 26.75
CA ASP A 323 3.35 0.05 27.41
C ASP A 323 4.00 -1.33 27.68
N LYS A 324 3.20 -2.34 28.06
CA LYS A 324 3.67 -3.71 28.20
C LYS A 324 4.12 -4.31 26.85
N LEU A 325 3.29 -4.23 25.82
CA LEU A 325 3.64 -4.72 24.48
C LEU A 325 4.90 -4.02 23.94
N TYR A 326 5.01 -2.71 24.17
CA TYR A 326 6.19 -1.93 23.78
C TYR A 326 7.45 -2.39 24.51
N SER A 327 7.35 -2.75 25.80
CA SER A 327 8.48 -3.28 26.59
C SER A 327 8.93 -4.68 26.15
N GLU A 328 8.01 -5.46 25.60
CA GLU A 328 8.23 -6.83 25.13
C GLU A 328 8.55 -6.93 23.62
N ARG A 329 8.79 -5.78 22.95
CA ARG A 329 9.08 -5.72 21.50
C ARG A 329 10.32 -6.54 21.11
N ASN A 330 10.30 -7.12 19.90
CA ASN A 330 11.31 -8.09 19.40
C ASN A 330 12.20 -7.48 18.29
#